data_aac0bcf5008d6b52b9115b62a15c857f
#
_entry.id   aac0bcf5008d6b52b9115b62a15c857f
#
_cell.length_a   1.000
_cell.length_b   1.000
_cell.length_c   1.000
_cell.angle_alpha   90.00
_cell.angle_beta   90.00
_cell.angle_gamma   90.00
#
_symmetry.space_group_name_H-M   'P 1'
#
loop_
_entity.id
_entity.type
_entity.pdbx_description
1 polymer ?
#
loop_
_entity_poly.entity_id
_entity_poly.type
_entity_poly.pdbx_seq_one_letter_code
_entity_poly.pdbx_strand_id
1 'polypeptide(L)'
;MIDKNIDQLKRLKLRKNAEMRLKVYGILSISLALIMLSTLMISIGLSGYSALQQAYVKLEINVDSKKVLDEKGGFSNQKALLVNWDGIVSNSFITNFPEITKRSEKRSLRALMSSNAGYELRQYFQKNPDDLDENITIWLSASDDFDQYMKGRFNTSVDEKDRRLSNQQLKWIDFLAMEKISKLKFNTSFFVNADSREPELSLIHI
;
A
#
# COMPACT_ATOMS: atom_id res chain seq x y z
N MET A 1 -39.66 -26.24 -65.80
CA MET A 1 -39.42 -26.71 -64.38
C MET A 1 -38.04 -26.45 -63.88
N ILE A 2 -37.01 -26.48 -64.70
CA ILE A 2 -35.58 -26.33 -64.32
C ILE A 2 -35.27 -24.88 -63.87
N ASP A 3 -35.80 -23.84 -64.48
CA ASP A 3 -35.54 -22.43 -64.16
C ASP A 3 -36.03 -22.04 -62.76
N LYS A 4 -37.16 -22.55 -62.31
CA LYS A 4 -37.72 -22.27 -60.99
C LYS A 4 -36.82 -22.78 -59.86
N ASN A 5 -36.13 -23.92 -60.07
CA ASN A 5 -35.21 -24.49 -59.10
C ASN A 5 -33.91 -23.66 -58.98
N ILE A 6 -33.43 -23.08 -60.07
CA ILE A 6 -32.22 -22.25 -60.11
C ILE A 6 -32.44 -20.95 -59.33
N ASP A 7 -33.62 -20.32 -59.51
CA ASP A 7 -33.99 -19.08 -58.77
C ASP A 7 -34.18 -19.35 -57.27
N GLN A 8 -34.76 -20.46 -56.90
CA GLN A 8 -34.87 -20.85 -55.48
C GLN A 8 -33.49 -21.07 -54.84
N LEU A 9 -32.57 -21.74 -55.53
CA LEU A 9 -31.21 -21.94 -55.04
C LEU A 9 -30.43 -20.61 -54.90
N LYS A 10 -30.58 -19.67 -55.81
CA LYS A 10 -29.99 -18.31 -55.69
C LYS A 10 -30.56 -17.57 -54.49
N ARG A 11 -31.85 -17.61 -54.27
CA ARG A 11 -32.48 -16.95 -53.09
C ARG A 11 -32.05 -17.59 -51.77
N LEU A 12 -31.89 -18.92 -51.72
CA LEU A 12 -31.38 -19.61 -50.55
C LEU A 12 -29.92 -19.25 -50.27
N LYS A 13 -29.05 -19.15 -51.27
CA LYS A 13 -27.68 -18.65 -51.10
C LYS A 13 -27.59 -17.24 -50.57
N LEU A 14 -28.44 -16.32 -51.09
CA LEU A 14 -28.51 -14.94 -50.64
C LEU A 14 -28.96 -14.85 -49.16
N ARG A 15 -29.98 -15.62 -48.76
CA ARG A 15 -30.48 -15.68 -47.39
C ARG A 15 -29.42 -16.27 -46.45
N LYS A 16 -28.72 -17.32 -46.84
CA LYS A 16 -27.62 -17.94 -46.06
C LYS A 16 -26.47 -16.96 -45.88
N ASN A 17 -26.09 -16.24 -46.91
CA ASN A 17 -25.05 -15.20 -46.82
C ASN A 17 -25.47 -14.01 -45.89
N ALA A 18 -26.73 -13.61 -45.95
CA ALA A 18 -27.27 -12.56 -45.05
C ALA A 18 -27.28 -13.05 -43.58
N GLU A 19 -27.66 -14.30 -43.34
CA GLU A 19 -27.63 -14.93 -42.01
C GLU A 19 -26.20 -15.03 -41.48
N MET A 20 -25.25 -15.43 -42.33
CA MET A 20 -23.84 -15.49 -41.95
C MET A 20 -23.28 -14.13 -41.57
N ARG A 21 -23.59 -13.08 -42.32
CA ARG A 21 -23.23 -11.69 -42.00
C ARG A 21 -23.79 -11.25 -40.66
N LEU A 22 -25.07 -11.53 -40.37
CA LEU A 22 -25.67 -11.24 -39.08
C LEU A 22 -24.99 -11.96 -37.92
N LYS A 23 -24.65 -13.25 -38.09
CA LYS A 23 -23.92 -14.02 -37.11
C LYS A 23 -22.53 -13.44 -36.85
N VAL A 24 -21.82 -13.08 -37.93
CA VAL A 24 -20.48 -12.46 -37.80
C VAL A 24 -20.55 -11.11 -37.09
N TYR A 25 -21.52 -10.25 -37.45
CA TYR A 25 -21.70 -8.97 -36.77
C TYR A 25 -22.07 -9.14 -35.30
N GLY A 26 -22.95 -10.11 -34.99
CA GLY A 26 -23.30 -10.44 -33.62
C GLY A 26 -22.12 -10.90 -32.78
N ILE A 27 -21.31 -11.83 -33.32
CA ILE A 27 -20.10 -12.30 -32.63
C ILE A 27 -19.11 -11.14 -32.46
N LEU A 28 -18.91 -10.32 -33.48
CA LEU A 28 -17.99 -9.19 -33.45
C LEU A 28 -18.40 -8.15 -32.42
N SER A 29 -19.70 -7.85 -32.34
CA SER A 29 -20.25 -6.93 -31.33
C SER A 29 -20.05 -7.44 -29.90
N ILE A 30 -20.32 -8.73 -29.65
CA ILE A 30 -20.14 -9.35 -28.35
C ILE A 30 -18.65 -9.36 -27.98
N SER A 31 -17.77 -9.73 -28.93
CA SER A 31 -16.33 -9.73 -28.71
C SER A 31 -15.81 -8.34 -28.36
N LEU A 32 -16.27 -7.32 -29.08
CA LEU A 32 -15.90 -5.93 -28.80
C LEU A 32 -16.35 -5.49 -27.40
N ALA A 33 -17.58 -5.82 -27.02
CA ALA A 33 -18.10 -5.51 -25.69
C ALA A 33 -17.30 -6.19 -24.58
N LEU A 34 -16.93 -7.47 -24.77
CA LEU A 34 -16.10 -8.22 -23.83
C LEU A 34 -14.68 -7.63 -23.71
N ILE A 35 -14.08 -7.21 -24.82
CA ILE A 35 -12.76 -6.55 -24.81
C ILE A 35 -12.85 -5.23 -24.02
N MET A 36 -13.86 -4.40 -24.27
CA MET A 36 -14.03 -3.15 -23.54
C MET A 36 -14.26 -3.38 -22.03
N LEU A 37 -15.10 -4.35 -21.67
CA LEU A 37 -15.31 -4.72 -20.27
C LEU A 37 -14.03 -5.24 -19.61
N SER A 38 -13.28 -6.10 -20.28
CA SER A 38 -12.02 -6.62 -19.78
C SER A 38 -10.98 -5.52 -19.57
N THR A 39 -10.88 -4.58 -20.51
CA THR A 39 -9.99 -3.43 -20.39
C THR A 39 -10.35 -2.56 -19.18
N LEU A 40 -11.64 -2.31 -18.97
CA LEU A 40 -12.12 -1.57 -17.81
C LEU A 40 -11.79 -2.29 -16.51
N MET A 41 -12.06 -3.58 -16.41
CA MET A 41 -11.76 -4.37 -15.21
C MET A 41 -10.25 -4.42 -14.91
N ILE A 42 -9.42 -4.59 -15.93
CA ILE A 42 -7.96 -4.56 -15.78
C ILE A 42 -7.50 -3.18 -15.28
N SER A 43 -8.02 -2.11 -15.88
CA SER A 43 -7.69 -0.73 -15.47
C SER A 43 -8.06 -0.46 -14.00
N ILE A 44 -9.25 -0.88 -13.57
CA ILE A 44 -9.67 -0.75 -12.17
C ILE A 44 -8.78 -1.60 -11.25
N GLY A 45 -8.48 -2.84 -11.66
CA GLY A 45 -7.61 -3.75 -10.88
C GLY A 45 -6.20 -3.19 -10.69
N LEU A 46 -5.58 -2.69 -11.75
CA LEU A 46 -4.25 -2.09 -11.69
C LEU A 46 -4.21 -0.81 -10.85
N SER A 47 -5.23 0.04 -10.98
CA SER A 47 -5.33 1.28 -10.19
C SER A 47 -5.64 0.98 -8.71
N GLY A 48 -6.49 -0.01 -8.44
CA GLY A 48 -6.87 -0.42 -7.08
C GLY A 48 -5.76 -1.17 -6.35
N TYR A 49 -4.92 -1.93 -7.08
CA TYR A 49 -3.85 -2.73 -6.44
C TYR A 49 -2.88 -1.87 -5.63
N SER A 50 -2.52 -0.69 -6.13
CA SER A 50 -1.62 0.21 -5.41
C SER A 50 -2.25 0.81 -4.14
N ALA A 51 -3.58 0.89 -4.05
CA ALA A 51 -4.28 1.30 -2.83
C ALA A 51 -4.20 0.22 -1.74
N LEU A 52 -4.07 -1.06 -2.14
CA LEU A 52 -3.91 -2.18 -1.22
C LEU A 52 -2.46 -2.38 -0.75
N GLN A 53 -1.54 -1.54 -1.18
CA GLN A 53 -0.15 -1.55 -0.73
C GLN A 53 0.10 -0.42 0.27
N GLN A 54 1.03 -0.63 1.17
CA GLN A 54 1.52 0.35 2.15
C GLN A 54 3.04 0.29 2.19
N ALA A 55 3.68 1.46 2.31
CA ALA A 55 5.11 1.55 2.53
C ALA A 55 5.45 1.20 3.98
N TYR A 56 6.44 0.34 4.14
CA TYR A 56 6.99 -0.05 5.44
C TYR A 56 8.48 0.24 5.49
N VAL A 57 8.95 0.60 6.66
CA VAL A 57 10.37 0.81 6.97
C VAL A 57 10.84 -0.26 7.93
N LYS A 58 12.02 -0.83 7.65
CA LYS A 58 12.68 -1.82 8.49
C LYS A 58 13.45 -1.12 9.60
N LEU A 59 13.15 -1.44 10.85
CA LEU A 59 13.81 -0.88 12.02
C LEU A 59 14.38 -1.98 12.91
N GLU A 60 15.54 -1.72 13.51
CA GLU A 60 16.10 -2.51 14.57
C GLU A 60 15.68 -1.89 15.91
N ILE A 61 14.97 -2.65 16.72
CA ILE A 61 14.36 -2.15 17.95
C ILE A 61 14.68 -3.11 19.09
N ASN A 62 15.03 -2.51 20.24
CA ASN A 62 15.14 -3.20 21.50
C ASN A 62 14.23 -2.52 22.53
N VAL A 63 13.47 -3.32 23.27
CA VAL A 63 12.55 -2.83 24.31
C VAL A 63 12.83 -3.59 25.60
N ASP A 64 13.19 -2.85 26.67
CA ASP A 64 13.43 -3.38 28.00
C ASP A 64 12.14 -4.01 28.57
N SER A 65 12.19 -5.31 28.89
CA SER A 65 11.09 -6.09 29.44
C SER A 65 10.52 -5.49 30.72
N LYS A 66 11.37 -4.89 31.57
CA LYS A 66 10.97 -4.27 32.85
C LYS A 66 9.92 -3.17 32.69
N LYS A 67 9.90 -2.53 31.51
CA LYS A 67 8.94 -1.45 31.20
C LYS A 67 7.57 -1.96 30.82
N VAL A 68 7.45 -3.24 30.46
CA VAL A 68 6.27 -3.80 29.80
C VAL A 68 5.72 -5.02 30.51
N LEU A 69 6.58 -5.85 31.11
CA LEU A 69 6.14 -7.07 31.80
C LEU A 69 5.66 -6.78 33.24
N ASP A 70 4.73 -7.60 33.69
CA ASP A 70 4.31 -7.66 35.10
C ASP A 70 5.27 -8.50 35.96
N GLU A 71 4.98 -8.64 37.25
CA GLU A 71 5.80 -9.43 38.18
C GLU A 71 5.76 -10.94 37.89
N LYS A 72 4.81 -11.39 37.07
CA LYS A 72 4.64 -12.80 36.69
C LYS A 72 5.24 -13.09 35.30
N GLY A 73 5.89 -12.11 34.67
CA GLY A 73 6.49 -12.23 33.35
C GLY A 73 5.48 -12.12 32.19
N GLY A 74 4.22 -11.75 32.45
CA GLY A 74 3.21 -11.53 31.42
C GLY A 74 3.23 -10.09 30.90
N PHE A 75 2.79 -9.89 29.64
CA PHE A 75 2.63 -8.56 29.06
C PHE A 75 1.56 -7.75 29.78
N SER A 76 1.96 -6.67 30.44
CA SER A 76 1.07 -5.77 31.17
C SER A 76 0.57 -4.62 30.30
N ASN A 77 -0.72 -4.64 29.96
CA ASN A 77 -1.34 -3.56 29.20
C ASN A 77 -1.24 -2.21 29.93
N GLN A 78 -1.30 -2.21 31.27
CA GLN A 78 -1.21 -0.98 32.07
C GLN A 78 0.20 -0.36 31.98
N LYS A 79 1.25 -1.15 32.12
CA LYS A 79 2.64 -0.69 31.97
C LYS A 79 2.89 -0.26 30.53
N ALA A 80 2.43 -1.02 29.55
CA ALA A 80 2.59 -0.72 28.13
C ALA A 80 1.94 0.60 27.70
N LEU A 81 0.90 1.07 28.39
CA LEU A 81 0.30 2.39 28.16
C LEU A 81 1.21 3.55 28.60
N LEU A 82 2.12 3.32 29.53
CA LEU A 82 3.06 4.32 30.02
C LEU A 82 4.34 4.42 29.16
N VAL A 83 4.56 3.46 28.27
CA VAL A 83 5.74 3.44 27.39
C VAL A 83 5.49 4.39 26.21
N ASN A 84 6.49 5.21 25.93
CA ASN A 84 6.49 6.08 24.74
C ASN A 84 6.93 5.27 23.50
N TRP A 85 6.01 4.50 22.93
CA TRP A 85 6.26 3.68 21.75
C TRP A 85 6.67 4.49 20.53
N ASP A 86 6.05 5.65 20.30
CA ASP A 86 6.40 6.54 19.20
C ASP A 86 7.83 7.09 19.37
N GLY A 87 8.24 7.33 20.60
CA GLY A 87 9.61 7.72 20.92
C GLY A 87 10.62 6.63 20.59
N ILE A 88 10.30 5.37 20.89
CA ILE A 88 11.15 4.22 20.58
C ILE A 88 11.29 4.08 19.05
N VAL A 89 10.19 4.06 18.32
CA VAL A 89 10.18 4.01 16.85
C VAL A 89 11.00 5.17 16.26
N SER A 90 10.74 6.38 16.71
CA SER A 90 11.42 7.58 16.22
C SER A 90 12.92 7.56 16.47
N ASN A 91 13.36 7.07 17.62
CA ASN A 91 14.78 6.97 17.95
C ASN A 91 15.46 5.90 17.11
N SER A 92 14.86 4.71 16.98
CA SER A 92 15.38 3.64 16.12
C SER A 92 15.42 4.07 14.65
N PHE A 93 14.47 4.87 14.19
CA PHE A 93 14.50 5.37 12.82
C PHE A 93 15.64 6.37 12.59
N ILE A 94 15.90 7.26 13.56
CA ILE A 94 17.01 8.23 13.48
C ILE A 94 18.39 7.54 13.45
N THR A 95 18.54 6.36 14.03
CA THR A 95 19.83 5.63 14.01
C THR A 95 20.27 5.24 12.60
N ASN A 96 19.34 5.15 11.63
CA ASN A 96 19.68 4.94 10.22
C ASN A 96 20.33 6.18 9.57
N PHE A 97 20.35 7.32 10.25
CA PHE A 97 20.87 8.59 9.75
C PHE A 97 21.78 9.27 10.78
N PRO A 98 22.95 8.70 11.08
CA PRO A 98 23.83 9.19 12.14
C PRO A 98 24.37 10.60 11.90
N GLU A 99 24.40 11.06 10.65
CA GLU A 99 24.82 12.40 10.26
C GLU A 99 23.83 13.49 10.65
N ILE A 100 22.57 13.14 10.97
CA ILE A 100 21.54 14.11 11.31
C ILE A 100 21.63 14.48 12.79
N THR A 101 22.15 15.68 13.07
CA THR A 101 22.31 16.21 14.42
C THR A 101 21.28 17.28 14.78
N LYS A 102 20.84 18.08 13.79
CA LYS A 102 19.95 19.23 14.01
C LYS A 102 18.54 18.76 14.42
N ARG A 103 17.97 19.45 15.41
CA ARG A 103 16.63 19.11 15.94
C ARG A 103 15.52 19.26 14.90
N SER A 104 15.63 20.26 14.01
CA SER A 104 14.65 20.45 12.91
C SER A 104 14.66 19.28 11.93
N GLU A 105 15.85 18.83 11.52
CA GLU A 105 16.00 17.68 10.62
C GLU A 105 15.50 16.39 11.26
N LYS A 106 15.80 16.15 12.53
CA LYS A 106 15.26 15.01 13.29
C LYS A 106 13.73 15.01 13.33
N ARG A 107 13.11 16.21 13.46
CA ARG A 107 11.65 16.33 13.42
C ARG A 107 11.09 16.00 12.04
N SER A 108 11.72 16.51 10.97
CA SER A 108 11.32 16.23 9.58
C SER A 108 11.50 14.76 9.23
N LEU A 109 12.57 14.12 9.77
CA LEU A 109 12.80 12.69 9.58
C LEU A 109 11.72 11.85 10.28
N ARG A 110 11.39 12.16 11.54
CA ARG A 110 10.32 11.48 12.29
C ARG A 110 8.96 11.56 11.59
N ALA A 111 8.66 12.64 10.89
CA ALA A 111 7.43 12.81 10.15
C ALA A 111 7.28 11.83 8.97
N LEU A 112 8.34 11.12 8.59
CA LEU A 112 8.30 10.07 7.58
C LEU A 112 7.75 8.73 8.11
N MET A 113 7.64 8.57 9.44
CA MET A 113 7.00 7.39 10.05
C MET A 113 5.52 7.66 10.30
N SER A 114 4.72 6.60 10.18
CA SER A 114 3.30 6.67 10.48
C SER A 114 3.04 6.98 11.94
N SER A 115 1.98 7.72 12.23
CA SER A 115 1.48 7.93 13.59
C SER A 115 1.01 6.64 14.27
N ASN A 116 0.77 5.59 13.49
CA ASN A 116 0.37 4.27 13.98
C ASN A 116 1.56 3.33 14.26
N ALA A 117 2.77 3.69 13.86
CA ALA A 117 3.93 2.82 13.97
C ALA A 117 4.24 2.40 15.43
N GLY A 118 4.02 3.32 16.39
CA GLY A 118 4.14 3.00 17.82
C GLY A 118 3.09 2.00 18.31
N TYR A 119 1.85 2.12 17.82
CA TYR A 119 0.79 1.17 18.11
C TYR A 119 1.07 -0.22 17.52
N GLU A 120 1.55 -0.28 16.27
CA GLU A 120 1.98 -1.53 15.62
C GLU A 120 3.08 -2.23 16.42
N LEU A 121 4.09 -1.46 16.87
CA LEU A 121 5.18 -1.97 17.70
C LEU A 121 4.67 -2.54 19.02
N ARG A 122 3.76 -1.82 19.70
CA ARG A 122 3.11 -2.30 20.92
C ARG A 122 2.34 -3.60 20.68
N GLN A 123 1.54 -3.67 19.61
CA GLN A 123 0.80 -4.89 19.25
C GLN A 123 1.72 -6.08 18.97
N TYR A 124 2.88 -5.82 18.36
CA TYR A 124 3.87 -6.85 18.11
C TYR A 124 4.36 -7.48 19.40
N PHE A 125 4.82 -6.68 20.36
CA PHE A 125 5.31 -7.19 21.66
C PHE A 125 4.20 -7.77 22.54
N GLN A 126 2.97 -7.33 22.38
CA GLN A 126 1.83 -7.96 23.05
C GLN A 126 1.61 -9.39 22.57
N LYS A 127 1.89 -9.68 21.29
CA LYS A 127 1.76 -11.02 20.70
C LYS A 127 3.03 -11.86 20.89
N ASN A 128 4.18 -11.21 21.00
CA ASN A 128 5.50 -11.84 21.09
C ASN A 128 6.28 -11.26 22.28
N PRO A 129 5.87 -11.56 23.53
CA PRO A 129 6.55 -11.02 24.71
C PRO A 129 7.97 -11.59 24.90
N ASP A 130 8.26 -12.74 24.31
CA ASP A 130 9.57 -13.39 24.38
C ASP A 130 10.65 -12.62 23.60
N ASP A 131 10.26 -11.79 22.65
CA ASP A 131 11.19 -10.95 21.86
C ASP A 131 11.63 -9.67 22.60
N LEU A 132 11.14 -9.45 23.84
CA LEU A 132 11.61 -8.36 24.68
C LEU A 132 13.06 -8.60 25.12
N ASP A 133 13.80 -7.53 25.35
CA ASP A 133 15.24 -7.51 25.64
C ASP A 133 16.15 -7.99 24.49
N GLU A 134 15.58 -8.43 23.38
CA GLU A 134 16.31 -8.77 22.16
C GLU A 134 16.34 -7.62 21.15
N ASN A 135 17.37 -7.60 20.29
CA ASN A 135 17.41 -6.72 19.13
C ASN A 135 16.61 -7.35 17.99
N ILE A 136 15.40 -6.91 17.82
CA ILE A 136 14.52 -7.42 16.76
C ILE A 136 14.54 -6.52 15.53
N THR A 137 14.37 -7.12 14.37
CA THR A 137 14.14 -6.42 13.12
C THR A 137 12.66 -6.46 12.75
N ILE A 138 12.00 -5.31 12.78
CA ILE A 138 10.56 -5.21 12.49
C ILE A 138 10.29 -4.22 11.35
N TRP A 139 9.23 -4.49 10.59
CA TRP A 139 8.72 -3.60 9.56
C TRP A 139 7.53 -2.82 10.11
N LEU A 140 7.67 -1.51 10.20
CA LEU A 140 6.63 -0.60 10.67
C LEU A 140 6.16 0.32 9.54
N SER A 141 4.89 0.74 9.61
CA SER A 141 4.29 1.57 8.58
C SER A 141 4.95 2.94 8.48
N ALA A 142 5.18 3.39 7.25
CA ALA A 142 5.61 4.74 6.94
C ALA A 142 4.41 5.69 6.87
N SER A 143 4.68 7.01 6.85
CA SER A 143 3.64 8.03 6.71
C SER A 143 3.01 7.99 5.32
N ASP A 144 1.82 8.58 5.21
CA ASP A 144 1.07 8.78 3.98
C ASP A 144 1.91 9.36 2.84
N ASP A 145 2.58 10.48 3.13
CA ASP A 145 3.37 11.19 2.12
C ASP A 145 4.55 10.35 1.64
N PHE A 146 5.16 9.56 2.54
CA PHE A 146 6.19 8.58 2.19
C PHE A 146 5.62 7.50 1.27
N ASP A 147 4.45 6.96 1.60
CA ASP A 147 3.77 5.94 0.84
C ASP A 147 3.38 6.42 -0.57
N GLN A 148 2.80 7.63 -0.67
CA GLN A 148 2.48 8.26 -1.95
C GLN A 148 3.70 8.43 -2.84
N TYR A 149 4.84 8.83 -2.25
CA TYR A 149 6.10 8.96 -2.99
C TYR A 149 6.59 7.61 -3.50
N MET A 150 6.62 6.58 -2.66
CA MET A 150 7.04 5.22 -3.04
C MET A 150 6.15 4.60 -4.12
N LYS A 151 4.87 4.96 -4.17
CA LYS A 151 3.90 4.54 -5.20
C LYS A 151 4.02 5.36 -6.50
N GLY A 152 4.91 6.36 -6.56
CA GLY A 152 5.05 7.24 -7.71
C GLY A 152 3.86 8.18 -7.94
N ARG A 153 3.02 8.38 -6.94
CA ARG A 153 1.84 9.27 -6.99
C ARG A 153 2.12 10.68 -6.49
N PHE A 154 3.30 10.90 -5.93
CA PHE A 154 3.72 12.19 -5.40
C PHE A 154 4.19 13.11 -6.53
N ASN A 155 3.61 14.30 -6.64
CA ASN A 155 3.99 15.25 -7.68
C ASN A 155 5.26 16.01 -7.29
N THR A 156 6.40 15.62 -7.86
CA THR A 156 7.71 16.26 -7.64
C THR A 156 7.93 17.51 -8.50
N SER A 157 7.07 17.79 -9.50
CA SER A 157 7.19 18.96 -10.38
C SER A 157 6.71 20.26 -9.74
N VAL A 158 6.02 20.17 -8.59
CA VAL A 158 5.56 21.33 -7.82
C VAL A 158 6.72 21.89 -7.00
N ASP A 159 6.76 23.19 -6.78
CA ASP A 159 7.76 23.84 -5.93
C ASP A 159 7.77 23.29 -4.50
N GLU A 160 8.95 23.21 -3.88
CA GLU A 160 9.11 22.64 -2.52
C GLU A 160 8.19 23.31 -1.48
N LYS A 161 7.89 24.58 -1.63
CA LYS A 161 7.04 25.35 -0.71
C LYS A 161 5.59 24.90 -0.72
N ASP A 162 5.14 24.34 -1.84
CA ASP A 162 3.76 23.92 -2.08
C ASP A 162 3.60 22.38 -1.95
N ARG A 163 4.67 21.68 -1.56
CA ARG A 163 4.70 20.24 -1.35
C ARG A 163 4.66 19.90 0.13
N ARG A 164 4.13 18.71 0.44
CA ARG A 164 4.15 18.16 1.80
C ARG A 164 5.53 17.61 2.19
N LEU A 165 6.29 17.07 1.24
CA LEU A 165 7.65 16.58 1.44
C LEU A 165 8.67 17.56 0.93
N SER A 166 9.68 17.87 1.75
CA SER A 166 10.84 18.66 1.34
C SER A 166 11.78 17.86 0.44
N ASN A 167 12.63 18.55 -0.31
CA ASN A 167 13.68 17.92 -1.12
C ASN A 167 14.61 17.04 -0.29
N GLN A 168 14.85 17.41 0.96
CA GLN A 168 15.67 16.62 1.87
C GLN A 168 14.98 15.32 2.28
N GLN A 169 13.66 15.36 2.55
CA GLN A 169 12.88 14.16 2.86
C GLN A 169 12.82 13.18 1.69
N LEU A 170 12.68 13.68 0.46
CA LEU A 170 12.72 12.84 -0.74
C LEU A 170 14.06 12.09 -0.85
N LYS A 171 15.19 12.77 -0.63
CA LYS A 171 16.51 12.12 -0.62
C LYS A 171 16.63 11.02 0.45
N TRP A 172 16.05 11.24 1.62
CA TRP A 172 16.04 10.22 2.68
C TRP A 172 15.20 9.00 2.29
N ILE A 173 14.04 9.22 1.66
CA ILE A 173 13.20 8.12 1.16
C ILE A 173 13.92 7.33 0.07
N ASP A 174 14.56 8.02 -0.89
CA ASP A 174 15.35 7.37 -1.93
C ASP A 174 16.51 6.54 -1.36
N PHE A 175 17.21 7.07 -0.37
CA PHE A 175 18.26 6.34 0.35
C PHE A 175 17.71 5.08 1.01
N LEU A 176 16.59 5.16 1.74
CA LEU A 176 15.96 4.00 2.38
C LEU A 176 15.49 2.95 1.36
N ALA A 177 15.04 3.38 0.19
CA ALA A 177 14.64 2.49 -0.90
C ALA A 177 15.86 1.79 -1.53
N MET A 178 16.95 2.52 -1.78
CA MET A 178 18.20 1.97 -2.34
C MET A 178 18.83 0.95 -1.41
N GLU A 179 18.89 1.23 -0.12
CA GLU A 179 19.40 0.33 0.92
C GLU A 179 18.43 -0.82 1.27
N LYS A 180 17.28 -0.90 0.61
CA LYS A 180 16.22 -1.90 0.90
C LYS A 180 15.74 -1.89 2.35
N ILE A 181 15.86 -0.74 2.99
CA ILE A 181 15.33 -0.47 4.33
C ILE A 181 13.85 -0.10 4.25
N SER A 182 13.35 0.33 3.08
CA SER A 182 11.93 0.53 2.83
C SER A 182 11.40 -0.36 1.71
N LYS A 183 10.14 -0.74 1.79
CA LYS A 183 9.44 -1.51 0.74
C LYS A 183 7.92 -1.33 0.80
N LEU A 184 7.28 -1.49 -0.36
CA LEU A 184 5.83 -1.63 -0.44
C LEU A 184 5.43 -3.07 -0.11
N LYS A 185 4.48 -3.24 0.79
CA LYS A 185 3.85 -4.52 1.14
C LYS A 185 2.35 -4.41 1.00
N PHE A 186 1.70 -5.56 0.84
CA PHE A 186 0.24 -5.63 0.91
C PHE A 186 -0.23 -5.21 2.31
N ASN A 187 -1.15 -4.26 2.35
CA ASN A 187 -1.68 -3.71 3.59
C ASN A 187 -2.78 -4.61 4.17
N THR A 188 -2.40 -5.55 5.02
CA THR A 188 -3.37 -6.42 5.73
C THR A 188 -4.17 -5.63 6.76
N SER A 189 -3.59 -4.57 7.31
CA SER A 189 -4.25 -3.71 8.31
C SER A 189 -5.47 -3.00 7.75
N PHE A 190 -5.49 -2.75 6.43
CA PHE A 190 -6.65 -2.22 5.71
C PHE A 190 -7.93 -3.05 5.92
N PHE A 191 -7.80 -4.38 6.08
CA PHE A 191 -8.93 -5.28 6.27
C PHE A 191 -9.27 -5.56 7.74
N VAL A 192 -8.36 -5.26 8.65
CA VAL A 192 -8.48 -5.63 10.07
C VAL A 192 -8.77 -4.42 10.96
N ASN A 193 -8.21 -3.25 10.61
CA ASN A 193 -8.41 -2.04 11.39
C ASN A 193 -9.69 -1.33 10.96
N ALA A 194 -10.62 -1.17 11.91
CA ALA A 194 -11.92 -0.53 11.66
C ALA A 194 -11.80 0.98 11.46
N ASP A 195 -10.82 1.63 12.13
CA ASP A 195 -10.58 3.06 12.05
C ASP A 195 -9.10 3.38 12.27
N SER A 196 -8.59 4.36 11.55
CA SER A 196 -7.23 4.86 11.65
C SER A 196 -7.20 6.38 11.46
N ARG A 197 -6.22 7.04 12.07
CA ARG A 197 -5.99 8.47 11.85
C ARG A 197 -5.49 8.77 10.43
N GLU A 198 -4.90 7.77 9.78
CA GLU A 198 -4.41 7.88 8.42
C GLU A 198 -5.42 7.23 7.46
N PRO A 199 -5.96 7.98 6.48
CA PRO A 199 -7.04 7.52 5.59
C PRO A 199 -6.72 6.22 4.86
N GLU A 200 -5.45 6.01 4.50
CA GLU A 200 -5.00 4.81 3.76
C GLU A 200 -5.03 3.53 4.60
N LEU A 201 -5.09 3.67 5.91
CA LEU A 201 -5.19 2.54 6.84
C LEU A 201 -6.62 2.27 7.32
N SER A 202 -7.59 3.06 6.85
CA SER A 202 -9.00 2.97 7.27
C SER A 202 -9.94 2.68 6.12
N LEU A 203 -10.86 1.73 6.33
CA LEU A 203 -11.96 1.44 5.39
C LEU A 203 -13.04 2.54 5.36
N ILE A 204 -13.14 3.35 6.41
CA ILE A 204 -14.21 4.35 6.57
C ILE A 204 -13.98 5.56 5.66
N HIS A 205 -12.73 5.83 5.28
CA HIS A 205 -12.35 6.98 4.46
C HIS A 205 -12.27 6.69 2.96
N ILE A 206 -12.67 5.50 2.53
CA ILE A 206 -12.78 5.13 1.13
C ILE A 206 -14.20 5.39 0.62
#